data_6fbed16f462d1c95d54eeb0e8681b699
#
_entry.id   6fbed16f462d1c95d54eeb0e8681b699
#
_cell.length_a   1.000
_cell.length_b   1.000
_cell.length_c   1.000
_cell.angle_alpha   90.00
_cell.angle_beta   90.00
_cell.angle_gamma   90.00
#
_symmetry.space_group_name_H-M   'P 1'
#
loop_
_entity.id
_entity.type
_entity.pdbx_description
1 polymer ?
#
loop_
_entity_poly.entity_id
_entity_poly.type
_entity_poly.pdbx_seq_one_letter_code
_entity_poly.pdbx_strand_id
1 'polypeptide(L)'
;MRQKETTATTRFSLLPGSITRFFLLLIIVLLVTMGVMVQSAVNAWLKDKSYQIVDITHAIQKRVDNWRYVTWQIYDNIAATTSPSSGEGLQETRLKQDVYYLEKPRRKTEALIFGSHDNSTLEMTQRMSTYLDTLWGAENVPWSMYYLNGQDNSLVLISTLPLKDLTSGFKESTVSDIVDSRRAEMLQQANALDERESFSNMRRLAWQNGHYFTLRTTFNQPGHLATVVAFDLPINDLIPPGMPLGSNH
;
A
#
# COMPACT_ATOMS: atom_id res chain seq x y z
N MET A 1 -39.59 -34.14 91.20
CA MET A 1 -39.94 -33.58 89.86
C MET A 1 -38.70 -33.29 89.13
N ARG A 2 -38.33 -34.09 88.11
CA ARG A 2 -37.15 -33.96 87.32
C ARG A 2 -37.59 -33.84 85.83
N GLN A 3 -37.55 -32.65 85.29
CA GLN A 3 -37.79 -32.42 83.86
C GLN A 3 -36.57 -32.90 83.05
N LYS A 4 -36.85 -33.81 82.12
CA LYS A 4 -35.88 -34.24 81.12
C LYS A 4 -35.99 -33.27 79.94
N GLU A 5 -34.99 -32.46 79.73
CA GLU A 5 -34.81 -31.74 78.49
C GLU A 5 -34.33 -32.70 77.39
N THR A 6 -35.14 -32.86 76.34
CA THR A 6 -34.84 -33.64 75.19
C THR A 6 -34.28 -32.70 74.14
N THR A 7 -32.98 -32.58 74.06
CA THR A 7 -32.32 -31.90 72.96
C THR A 7 -32.39 -32.77 71.70
N ALA A 8 -33.28 -32.39 70.79
CA ALA A 8 -33.34 -32.97 69.43
C ALA A 8 -32.19 -32.43 68.58
N THR A 9 -31.11 -33.19 68.55
CA THR A 9 -30.03 -32.99 67.54
C THR A 9 -30.50 -33.53 66.20
N THR A 10 -30.97 -32.65 65.30
CA THR A 10 -31.22 -32.98 63.92
C THR A 10 -29.87 -33.26 63.24
N ARG A 11 -29.50 -34.55 63.19
CA ARG A 11 -28.39 -35.02 62.36
C ARG A 11 -28.86 -34.99 60.92
N PHE A 12 -28.39 -33.97 60.18
CA PHE A 12 -28.40 -33.99 58.73
C PHE A 12 -27.44 -35.10 58.23
N SER A 13 -28.01 -36.30 58.07
CA SER A 13 -27.30 -37.37 57.37
C SER A 13 -27.41 -37.11 55.90
N LEU A 14 -26.42 -36.39 55.35
CA LEU A 14 -26.20 -36.30 53.90
C LEU A 14 -25.87 -37.70 53.42
N LEU A 15 -26.81 -38.37 52.77
CA LEU A 15 -26.58 -39.63 52.09
C LEU A 15 -25.42 -39.46 51.03
N PRO A 16 -24.46 -40.37 51.01
CA PRO A 16 -23.29 -40.24 50.11
C PRO A 16 -23.67 -40.04 48.65
N GLY A 17 -24.81 -40.57 48.19
CA GLY A 17 -25.32 -40.33 46.85
C GLY A 17 -25.82 -38.91 46.58
N SER A 18 -26.24 -38.18 47.60
CA SER A 18 -26.70 -36.79 47.49
C SER A 18 -25.51 -35.83 47.34
N ILE A 19 -24.43 -36.10 48.02
CA ILE A 19 -23.20 -35.33 47.94
C ILE A 19 -22.58 -35.50 46.55
N THR A 20 -22.51 -36.72 46.03
CA THR A 20 -21.98 -37.00 44.69
C THR A 20 -22.78 -36.28 43.58
N ARG A 21 -24.14 -36.31 43.69
CA ARG A 21 -25.02 -35.60 42.75
C ARG A 21 -24.82 -34.07 42.79
N PHE A 22 -24.62 -33.53 43.98
CA PHE A 22 -24.35 -32.09 44.15
C PHE A 22 -23.02 -31.69 43.51
N PHE A 23 -21.95 -32.46 43.72
CA PHE A 23 -20.66 -32.20 43.07
C PHE A 23 -20.72 -32.34 41.55
N LEU A 24 -21.46 -33.32 41.04
CA LEU A 24 -21.64 -33.53 39.60
C LEU A 24 -22.40 -32.37 38.96
N LEU A 25 -23.45 -31.86 39.60
CA LEU A 25 -24.18 -30.67 39.18
C LEU A 25 -23.26 -29.44 39.18
N LEU A 26 -22.45 -29.27 40.22
CA LEU A 26 -21.53 -28.16 40.35
C LEU A 26 -20.47 -28.17 39.23
N ILE A 27 -19.95 -29.35 38.90
CA ILE A 27 -19.01 -29.53 37.78
C ILE A 27 -19.69 -29.19 36.44
N ILE A 28 -20.94 -29.66 36.22
CA ILE A 28 -21.67 -29.32 34.98
C ILE A 28 -21.90 -27.82 34.85
N VAL A 29 -22.34 -27.15 35.92
CA VAL A 29 -22.52 -25.69 35.94
C VAL A 29 -21.20 -24.97 35.63
N LEU A 30 -20.09 -25.42 36.20
CA LEU A 30 -18.78 -24.86 36.00
C LEU A 30 -18.31 -25.04 34.56
N LEU A 31 -18.53 -26.21 33.95
CA LEU A 31 -18.22 -26.47 32.54
C LEU A 31 -19.08 -25.63 31.61
N VAL A 32 -20.36 -25.47 31.88
CA VAL A 32 -21.27 -24.64 31.07
C VAL A 32 -20.85 -23.16 31.14
N THR A 33 -20.58 -22.66 32.36
CA THR A 33 -20.14 -21.25 32.52
C THR A 33 -18.81 -21.00 31.84
N MET A 34 -17.85 -21.92 31.94
CA MET A 34 -16.57 -21.83 31.26
C MET A 34 -16.75 -21.87 29.74
N GLY A 35 -17.63 -22.73 29.22
CA GLY A 35 -17.99 -22.79 27.81
C GLY A 35 -18.56 -21.47 27.29
N VAL A 36 -19.52 -20.89 28.03
CA VAL A 36 -20.12 -19.59 27.71
C VAL A 36 -19.07 -18.45 27.72
N MET A 37 -18.18 -18.46 28.74
CA MET A 37 -17.11 -17.46 28.82
C MET A 37 -16.14 -17.56 27.64
N VAL A 38 -15.70 -18.77 27.27
CA VAL A 38 -14.82 -18.99 26.12
C VAL A 38 -15.50 -18.55 24.83
N GLN A 39 -16.75 -18.93 24.62
CA GLN A 39 -17.50 -18.53 23.43
C GLN A 39 -17.68 -17.02 23.35
N SER A 40 -17.99 -16.37 24.48
CA SER A 40 -18.10 -14.92 24.55
C SER A 40 -16.77 -14.22 24.23
N ALA A 41 -15.66 -14.73 24.77
CA ALA A 41 -14.33 -14.20 24.50
C ALA A 41 -13.92 -14.37 23.02
N VAL A 42 -14.19 -15.54 22.42
CA VAL A 42 -13.94 -15.80 21.01
C VAL A 42 -14.79 -14.89 20.13
N ASN A 43 -16.08 -14.74 20.43
CA ASN A 43 -16.95 -13.85 19.67
C ASN A 43 -16.52 -12.38 19.77
N ALA A 44 -16.12 -11.93 20.96
CA ALA A 44 -15.60 -10.58 21.15
C ALA A 44 -14.30 -10.36 20.34
N TRP A 45 -13.40 -11.34 20.37
CA TRP A 45 -12.16 -11.29 19.59
C TRP A 45 -12.41 -11.28 18.08
N LEU A 46 -13.30 -12.14 17.58
CA LEU A 46 -13.68 -12.17 16.15
C LEU A 46 -14.31 -10.86 15.71
N LYS A 47 -15.16 -10.27 16.55
CA LYS A 47 -15.81 -9.00 16.28
C LYS A 47 -14.81 -7.86 16.23
N ASP A 48 -13.85 -7.81 17.16
CA ASP A 48 -12.77 -6.83 17.16
C ASP A 48 -11.90 -6.96 15.90
N LYS A 49 -11.51 -8.18 15.52
CA LYS A 49 -10.76 -8.44 14.28
C LYS A 49 -11.54 -8.06 13.02
N SER A 50 -12.84 -8.30 13.01
CA SER A 50 -13.69 -7.89 11.90
C SER A 50 -13.74 -6.37 11.74
N TYR A 51 -13.88 -5.63 12.83
CA TYR A 51 -13.82 -4.16 12.77
C TYR A 51 -12.46 -3.65 12.28
N GLN A 52 -11.37 -4.22 12.79
CA GLN A 52 -10.03 -3.86 12.32
C GLN A 52 -9.87 -4.09 10.80
N ILE A 53 -10.37 -5.21 10.27
CA ILE A 53 -10.31 -5.50 8.83
C ILE A 53 -11.14 -4.49 8.03
N VAL A 54 -12.32 -4.12 8.50
CA VAL A 54 -13.18 -3.12 7.85
C VAL A 54 -12.49 -1.77 7.83
N ASP A 55 -11.91 -1.34 8.95
CA ASP A 55 -11.20 -0.06 9.04
C ASP A 55 -9.99 -0.01 8.09
N ILE A 56 -9.22 -1.11 8.00
CA ILE A 56 -8.12 -1.22 7.03
C ILE A 56 -8.65 -1.10 5.61
N THR A 57 -9.71 -1.85 5.30
CA THR A 57 -10.29 -1.86 3.95
C THR A 57 -10.74 -0.46 3.56
N HIS A 58 -11.39 0.28 4.46
CA HIS A 58 -11.77 1.66 4.21
C HIS A 58 -10.56 2.59 4.05
N ALA A 59 -9.51 2.42 4.85
CA ALA A 59 -8.30 3.21 4.73
C ALA A 59 -7.59 2.95 3.38
N ILE A 60 -7.47 1.69 2.97
CA ILE A 60 -6.92 1.32 1.67
C ILE A 60 -7.77 1.90 0.54
N GLN A 61 -9.09 1.72 0.58
CA GLN A 61 -10.00 2.24 -0.44
C GLN A 61 -9.86 3.76 -0.58
N LYS A 62 -9.85 4.49 0.53
CA LYS A 62 -9.66 5.94 0.52
C LYS A 62 -8.33 6.35 -0.11
N ARG A 63 -7.25 5.61 0.17
CA ARG A 63 -5.93 5.85 -0.44
C ARG A 63 -5.96 5.58 -1.94
N VAL A 64 -6.54 4.47 -2.37
CA VAL A 64 -6.68 4.12 -3.79
C VAL A 64 -7.49 5.18 -4.53
N ASP A 65 -8.61 5.62 -3.97
CA ASP A 65 -9.46 6.65 -4.59
C ASP A 65 -8.71 7.99 -4.69
N ASN A 66 -7.90 8.34 -3.69
CA ASN A 66 -7.03 9.51 -3.77
C ASN A 66 -6.01 9.39 -4.91
N TRP A 67 -5.38 8.21 -5.08
CA TRP A 67 -4.43 7.99 -6.18
C TRP A 67 -5.10 7.95 -7.55
N ARG A 68 -6.31 7.47 -7.65
CA ARG A 68 -7.12 7.58 -8.87
C ARG A 68 -7.35 9.04 -9.24
N TYR A 69 -7.72 9.86 -8.25
CA TYR A 69 -7.89 11.29 -8.47
C TYR A 69 -6.58 11.97 -8.93
N VAL A 70 -5.46 11.67 -8.28
CA VAL A 70 -4.13 12.18 -8.68
C VAL A 70 -3.80 11.75 -10.12
N THR A 71 -4.08 10.51 -10.49
CA THR A 71 -3.88 10.00 -11.84
C THR A 71 -4.69 10.79 -12.87
N TRP A 72 -5.95 11.07 -12.60
CA TRP A 72 -6.78 11.91 -13.47
C TRP A 72 -6.21 13.32 -13.64
N GLN A 73 -5.73 13.94 -12.56
CA GLN A 73 -5.07 15.24 -12.63
C GLN A 73 -3.79 15.21 -13.48
N ILE A 74 -3.04 14.12 -13.43
CA ILE A 74 -1.87 13.93 -14.27
C ILE A 74 -2.28 13.84 -15.75
N TYR A 75 -3.31 13.09 -16.08
CA TYR A 75 -3.81 12.98 -17.45
C TYR A 75 -4.34 14.30 -17.98
N ASP A 76 -5.05 15.08 -17.19
CA ASP A 76 -5.50 16.42 -17.56
C ASP A 76 -4.30 17.35 -17.83
N ASN A 77 -3.25 17.27 -17.02
CA ASN A 77 -2.02 18.02 -17.22
C ASN A 77 -1.28 17.58 -18.50
N ILE A 78 -1.25 16.28 -18.82
CA ILE A 78 -0.68 15.76 -20.06
C ILE A 78 -1.49 16.27 -21.26
N ALA A 79 -2.80 16.18 -21.21
CA ALA A 79 -3.67 16.64 -22.29
C ALA A 79 -3.56 18.16 -22.53
N ALA A 80 -3.37 18.94 -21.47
CA ALA A 80 -3.17 20.41 -21.57
C ALA A 80 -1.80 20.82 -22.10
N THR A 81 -0.86 19.88 -22.31
CA THR A 81 0.54 20.15 -22.69
C THR A 81 0.72 20.49 -24.18
N THR A 82 -0.31 20.82 -24.91
CA THR A 82 -0.23 21.27 -26.30
C THR A 82 0.31 22.70 -26.45
N SER A 83 0.56 23.43 -25.36
CA SER A 83 1.13 24.77 -25.40
C SER A 83 2.59 24.76 -24.95
N PRO A 84 3.53 25.26 -25.73
CA PRO A 84 4.93 25.35 -25.34
C PRO A 84 5.08 26.26 -24.11
N SER A 85 5.50 25.70 -22.99
CA SER A 85 5.93 26.52 -21.85
C SER A 85 7.30 27.10 -22.18
N SER A 86 7.47 28.40 -21.96
CA SER A 86 8.77 29.06 -21.98
C SER A 86 9.68 28.39 -20.94
N GLY A 87 10.54 27.49 -21.41
CA GLY A 87 11.41 26.66 -20.59
C GLY A 87 12.47 27.50 -19.88
N GLU A 88 12.35 27.68 -18.59
CA GLU A 88 13.53 27.85 -17.75
C GLU A 88 14.35 26.57 -17.89
N GLY A 89 15.60 26.71 -18.40
CA GLY A 89 16.45 25.61 -18.80
C GLY A 89 16.57 24.50 -17.79
N LEU A 90 15.93 23.39 -18.12
CA LEU A 90 16.13 22.13 -17.43
C LEU A 90 17.54 21.65 -17.73
N GLN A 91 18.32 21.43 -16.69
CA GLN A 91 19.60 20.79 -16.84
C GLN A 91 19.37 19.28 -16.76
N GLU A 92 19.54 18.63 -17.89
CA GLU A 92 19.56 17.19 -18.00
C GLU A 92 21.01 16.71 -17.84
N THR A 93 21.22 15.73 -16.96
CA THR A 93 22.52 15.10 -16.76
C THR A 93 22.42 13.61 -17.06
N ARG A 94 23.21 13.13 -18.00
CA ARG A 94 23.32 11.71 -18.29
C ARG A 94 24.07 10.99 -17.17
N LEU A 95 23.42 10.09 -16.44
CA LEU A 95 24.05 9.31 -15.37
C LEU A 95 24.66 7.99 -15.86
N LYS A 96 23.97 7.32 -16.78
CA LYS A 96 24.37 6.03 -17.40
C LYS A 96 23.90 5.98 -18.85
N GLN A 97 24.19 4.88 -19.55
CA GLN A 97 23.63 4.69 -20.88
C GLN A 97 22.10 4.72 -20.81
N ASP A 98 21.49 5.58 -21.61
CA ASP A 98 20.03 5.78 -21.69
C ASP A 98 19.34 6.09 -20.34
N VAL A 99 20.09 6.66 -19.38
CA VAL A 99 19.58 7.11 -18.09
C VAL A 99 19.92 8.57 -17.87
N TYR A 100 18.89 9.39 -17.82
CA TYR A 100 18.99 10.83 -17.74
C TYR A 100 18.34 11.35 -16.47
N TYR A 101 19.06 12.17 -15.74
CA TYR A 101 18.61 12.81 -14.50
C TYR A 101 18.22 14.25 -14.77
N LEU A 102 17.04 14.63 -14.31
CA LEU A 102 16.58 16.01 -14.37
C LEU A 102 16.89 16.70 -13.05
N GLU A 103 17.84 17.60 -13.09
CA GLU A 103 18.23 18.38 -11.93
C GLU A 103 17.27 19.55 -11.72
N LYS A 104 16.71 19.64 -10.52
CA LYS A 104 15.89 20.78 -10.14
C LYS A 104 16.26 21.21 -8.72
N PRO A 105 16.94 22.35 -8.57
CA PRO A 105 17.34 22.82 -7.25
C PRO A 105 16.12 23.07 -6.35
N ARG A 106 16.24 22.70 -5.07
CA ARG A 106 15.25 22.95 -3.99
C ARG A 106 13.97 22.12 -4.07
N ARG A 107 13.98 20.93 -4.68
CA ARG A 107 12.83 20.02 -4.67
C ARG A 107 13.11 18.73 -3.91
N LYS A 108 12.06 18.15 -3.38
CA LYS A 108 12.12 16.83 -2.74
C LYS A 108 11.94 15.68 -3.73
N THR A 109 11.30 15.93 -4.87
CA THR A 109 11.15 14.94 -5.93
C THR A 109 12.32 15.02 -6.91
N GLU A 110 12.87 13.86 -7.23
CA GLU A 110 13.84 13.65 -8.30
C GLU A 110 13.19 12.93 -9.46
N ALA A 111 13.71 13.13 -10.68
CA ALA A 111 13.19 12.49 -11.87
C ALA A 111 14.31 11.87 -12.70
N LEU A 112 14.03 10.65 -13.21
CA LEU A 112 14.86 9.96 -14.18
C LEU A 112 14.04 9.69 -15.45
N ILE A 113 14.69 9.83 -16.60
CA ILE A 113 14.14 9.40 -17.89
C ILE A 113 15.02 8.26 -18.41
N PHE A 114 14.37 7.19 -18.84
CA PHE A 114 15.03 6.01 -19.40
C PHE A 114 14.66 5.85 -20.88
N GLY A 115 15.68 5.85 -21.72
CA GLY A 115 15.55 5.75 -23.16
C GLY A 115 15.73 7.08 -23.88
N SER A 116 15.74 7.02 -25.21
CA SER A 116 15.75 8.22 -26.05
C SER A 116 14.40 8.94 -25.91
N HIS A 117 14.45 10.24 -25.78
CA HIS A 117 13.28 11.07 -25.57
C HIS A 117 13.44 12.42 -26.25
N ASP A 118 12.33 13.10 -26.43
CA ASP A 118 12.29 14.43 -27.03
C ASP A 118 12.05 15.54 -25.99
N ASN A 119 12.01 16.77 -26.42
CA ASN A 119 11.75 17.92 -25.57
C ASN A 119 10.35 17.86 -24.93
N SER A 120 9.37 17.23 -25.57
CA SER A 120 8.01 17.12 -25.02
C SER A 120 7.99 16.22 -23.79
N THR A 121 8.76 15.14 -23.79
CA THR A 121 8.95 14.27 -22.61
C THR A 121 9.65 15.01 -21.48
N LEU A 122 10.67 15.84 -21.78
CA LEU A 122 11.33 16.68 -20.77
C LEU A 122 10.37 17.66 -20.11
N GLU A 123 9.60 18.42 -20.90
CA GLU A 123 8.63 19.39 -20.41
C GLU A 123 7.53 18.72 -19.57
N MET A 124 7.03 17.59 -20.04
CA MET A 124 6.02 16.82 -19.32
C MET A 124 6.57 16.28 -17.99
N THR A 125 7.79 15.73 -17.99
CA THR A 125 8.45 15.25 -16.77
C THR A 125 8.62 16.38 -15.77
N GLN A 126 8.98 17.58 -16.23
CA GLN A 126 9.09 18.77 -15.39
C GLN A 126 7.76 19.15 -14.76
N ARG A 127 6.68 19.19 -15.52
CA ARG A 127 5.35 19.53 -15.02
C ARG A 127 4.85 18.51 -14.00
N MET A 128 4.99 17.22 -14.30
CA MET A 128 4.62 16.14 -13.37
C MET A 128 5.46 16.18 -12.09
N SER A 129 6.79 16.37 -12.22
CA SER A 129 7.67 16.50 -11.05
C SER A 129 7.28 17.71 -10.20
N THR A 130 6.89 18.84 -10.81
CA THR A 130 6.40 20.02 -10.08
C THR A 130 5.11 19.75 -9.34
N TYR A 131 4.17 19.09 -10.00
CA TYR A 131 2.89 18.73 -9.40
C TYR A 131 3.06 17.75 -8.23
N LEU A 132 3.83 16.69 -8.43
CA LEU A 132 4.09 15.68 -7.41
C LEU A 132 4.93 16.23 -6.25
N ASP A 133 5.85 17.15 -6.50
CA ASP A 133 6.60 17.82 -5.43
C ASP A 133 5.67 18.66 -4.53
N THR A 134 4.64 19.25 -5.11
CA THR A 134 3.62 19.96 -4.35
C THR A 134 2.78 19.01 -3.49
N LEU A 135 2.44 17.83 -4.02
CA LEU A 135 1.67 16.82 -3.29
C LEU A 135 2.49 16.11 -2.21
N TRP A 136 3.72 15.71 -2.55
CA TRP A 136 4.56 14.85 -1.70
C TRP A 136 5.55 15.63 -0.83
N GLY A 137 5.77 16.89 -1.14
CA GLY A 137 6.81 17.70 -0.49
C GLY A 137 6.66 17.84 1.03
N ALA A 138 5.44 17.70 1.55
CA ALA A 138 5.15 17.75 3.00
C ALA A 138 5.19 16.37 3.67
N GLU A 139 5.23 15.28 2.89
CA GLU A 139 5.19 13.92 3.40
C GLU A 139 6.60 13.31 3.50
N ASN A 140 6.84 12.48 4.52
CA ASN A 140 8.10 11.75 4.68
C ASN A 140 7.97 10.30 4.20
N VAL A 141 7.20 10.07 3.14
CA VAL A 141 6.94 8.76 2.58
C VAL A 141 7.70 8.60 1.27
N PRO A 142 8.33 7.44 1.02
CA PRO A 142 9.04 7.17 -0.23
C PRO A 142 8.06 6.88 -1.37
N TRP A 143 7.49 7.93 -1.94
CA TRP A 143 6.60 7.85 -3.08
C TRP A 143 7.36 7.67 -4.39
N SER A 144 6.82 6.85 -5.29
CA SER A 144 7.34 6.67 -6.65
C SER A 144 6.23 6.55 -7.66
N MET A 145 6.36 7.27 -8.75
CA MET A 145 5.47 7.20 -9.90
C MET A 145 6.28 6.90 -11.15
N TYR A 146 5.77 5.98 -11.96
CA TYR A 146 6.29 5.70 -13.29
C TYR A 146 5.31 6.19 -14.35
N TYR A 147 5.86 6.65 -15.45
CA TYR A 147 5.11 7.08 -16.61
C TYR A 147 5.74 6.49 -17.86
N LEU A 148 4.96 5.73 -18.63
CA LEU A 148 5.34 5.27 -19.95
C LEU A 148 4.72 6.20 -21.00
N ASN A 149 5.55 6.92 -21.73
CA ASN A 149 5.08 7.76 -22.82
C ASN A 149 4.78 6.90 -24.06
N GLY A 150 3.51 6.91 -24.48
CA GLY A 150 3.09 6.18 -25.67
C GLY A 150 3.62 6.71 -26.98
N GLN A 151 4.20 7.91 -27.03
CA GLN A 151 4.72 8.52 -28.26
C GLN A 151 6.14 8.06 -28.60
N ASP A 152 7.03 8.04 -27.61
CA ASP A 152 8.45 7.74 -27.80
C ASP A 152 8.93 6.49 -27.03
N ASN A 153 8.04 5.82 -26.31
CA ASN A 153 8.33 4.68 -25.45
C ASN A 153 9.34 4.98 -24.33
N SER A 154 9.58 6.25 -24.02
CA SER A 154 10.39 6.60 -22.86
C SER A 154 9.68 6.22 -21.57
N LEU A 155 10.45 5.75 -20.61
CA LEU A 155 9.98 5.48 -19.26
C LEU A 155 10.51 6.56 -18.33
N VAL A 156 9.61 7.21 -17.61
CA VAL A 156 9.94 8.24 -16.62
C VAL A 156 9.70 7.70 -15.23
N LEU A 157 10.61 7.95 -14.31
CA LEU A 157 10.44 7.71 -12.87
C LEU A 157 10.55 9.03 -12.12
N ILE A 158 9.54 9.37 -11.35
CA ILE A 158 9.55 10.50 -10.43
C ILE A 158 9.38 9.96 -9.01
N SER A 159 10.27 10.35 -8.10
CA SER A 159 10.25 9.83 -6.73
C SER A 159 10.75 10.86 -5.72
N THR A 160 10.32 10.68 -4.47
CA THR A 160 10.91 11.38 -3.31
C THR A 160 12.19 10.70 -2.80
N LEU A 161 12.58 9.57 -3.39
CA LEU A 161 13.85 8.91 -3.12
C LEU A 161 15.01 9.65 -3.78
N PRO A 162 16.22 9.56 -3.24
CA PRO A 162 17.44 10.13 -3.85
C PRO A 162 17.87 9.29 -5.06
N LEU A 163 17.18 9.47 -6.19
CA LEU A 163 17.36 8.66 -7.40
C LEU A 163 18.75 8.76 -7.99
N LYS A 164 19.38 9.94 -7.90
CA LYS A 164 20.75 10.16 -8.38
C LYS A 164 21.73 9.27 -7.64
N ASP A 165 21.65 9.24 -6.32
CA ASP A 165 22.55 8.46 -5.47
C ASP A 165 22.29 6.96 -5.62
N LEU A 166 21.02 6.56 -5.64
CA LEU A 166 20.63 5.17 -5.85
C LEU A 166 21.11 4.64 -7.20
N THR A 167 20.90 5.40 -8.29
CA THR A 167 21.31 5.01 -9.63
C THR A 167 22.83 4.92 -9.75
N SER A 168 23.56 5.81 -9.08
CA SER A 168 25.03 5.80 -9.05
C SER A 168 25.58 4.59 -8.30
N GLY A 169 24.88 4.12 -7.26
CA GLY A 169 25.27 2.96 -6.45
C GLY A 169 25.01 1.59 -7.11
N PHE A 170 24.13 1.54 -8.13
CA PHE A 170 23.80 0.29 -8.82
C PHE A 170 24.72 0.03 -10.02
N LYS A 171 24.94 -1.26 -10.32
CA LYS A 171 25.56 -1.66 -11.59
C LYS A 171 24.62 -1.33 -12.75
N GLU A 172 25.19 -1.05 -13.92
CA GLU A 172 24.42 -0.73 -15.12
C GLU A 172 23.42 -1.82 -15.51
N SER A 173 23.84 -3.10 -15.42
CA SER A 173 22.95 -4.24 -15.66
C SER A 173 21.76 -4.29 -14.70
N THR A 174 21.98 -3.96 -13.43
CA THR A 174 20.89 -3.93 -12.43
C THR A 174 19.88 -2.83 -12.75
N VAL A 175 20.34 -1.65 -13.17
CA VAL A 175 19.45 -0.56 -13.59
C VAL A 175 18.65 -0.97 -14.82
N SER A 176 19.32 -1.55 -15.82
CA SER A 176 18.67 -2.07 -17.04
C SER A 176 17.60 -3.09 -16.72
N ASP A 177 17.91 -4.11 -15.90
CA ASP A 177 16.96 -5.16 -15.51
C ASP A 177 15.70 -4.57 -14.84
N ILE A 178 15.88 -3.57 -13.97
CA ILE A 178 14.76 -2.90 -13.30
C ILE A 178 13.91 -2.14 -14.29
N VAL A 179 14.53 -1.36 -15.16
CA VAL A 179 13.87 -0.55 -16.20
C VAL A 179 13.10 -1.46 -17.16
N ASP A 180 13.73 -2.53 -17.64
CA ASP A 180 13.12 -3.46 -18.59
C ASP A 180 11.93 -4.19 -17.96
N SER A 181 12.04 -4.61 -16.71
CA SER A 181 10.94 -5.22 -15.96
C SER A 181 9.76 -4.25 -15.81
N ARG A 182 10.01 -2.99 -15.46
CA ARG A 182 8.98 -1.96 -15.33
C ARG A 182 8.34 -1.61 -16.67
N ARG A 183 9.14 -1.47 -17.69
CA ARG A 183 8.66 -1.21 -19.05
C ARG A 183 7.77 -2.34 -19.55
N ALA A 184 8.16 -3.58 -19.34
CA ALA A 184 7.37 -4.75 -19.73
C ALA A 184 5.99 -4.77 -19.05
N GLU A 185 5.94 -4.48 -17.75
CA GLU A 185 4.66 -4.38 -17.02
C GLU A 185 3.76 -3.27 -17.56
N MET A 186 4.33 -2.12 -17.85
CA MET A 186 3.56 -0.98 -18.34
C MET A 186 3.09 -1.19 -19.77
N LEU A 187 3.89 -1.83 -20.62
CA LEU A 187 3.47 -2.26 -21.95
C LEU A 187 2.36 -3.31 -21.88
N GLN A 188 2.44 -4.26 -20.95
CA GLN A 188 1.36 -5.23 -20.73
C GLN A 188 0.05 -4.50 -20.35
N GLN A 189 0.10 -3.52 -19.46
CA GLN A 189 -1.05 -2.71 -19.10
C GLN A 189 -1.56 -1.89 -20.28
N ALA A 190 -0.68 -1.30 -21.09
CA ALA A 190 -1.05 -0.52 -22.27
C ALA A 190 -1.81 -1.37 -23.32
N ASN A 191 -1.46 -2.66 -23.43
CA ASN A 191 -2.09 -3.60 -24.36
C ASN A 191 -3.37 -4.27 -23.81
N ALA A 192 -3.67 -4.11 -22.53
CA ALA A 192 -4.89 -4.62 -21.92
C ALA A 192 -6.08 -3.70 -22.25
N LEU A 193 -6.72 -3.93 -23.40
CA LEU A 193 -7.78 -3.06 -23.94
C LEU A 193 -9.01 -2.99 -23.04
N ASP A 194 -9.29 -4.05 -22.28
CA ASP A 194 -10.47 -4.18 -21.43
C ASP A 194 -10.25 -3.70 -19.99
N GLU A 195 -9.00 -3.57 -19.56
CA GLU A 195 -8.63 -3.17 -18.20
C GLU A 195 -7.88 -1.84 -18.19
N ARG A 196 -8.60 -0.76 -17.92
CA ARG A 196 -7.98 0.57 -17.79
C ARG A 196 -7.19 0.76 -16.50
N GLU A 197 -7.40 -0.09 -15.52
CA GLU A 197 -6.75 -0.05 -14.22
C GLU A 197 -6.42 -1.47 -13.76
N SER A 198 -5.23 -1.66 -13.23
CA SER A 198 -4.84 -2.93 -12.60
C SER A 198 -3.90 -2.72 -11.41
N PHE A 199 -3.84 -3.74 -10.55
CA PHE A 199 -2.91 -3.80 -9.44
C PHE A 199 -1.88 -4.90 -9.66
N SER A 200 -0.63 -4.62 -9.31
CA SER A 200 0.37 -5.69 -9.24
C SER A 200 0.15 -6.55 -7.99
N ASN A 201 0.72 -7.76 -8.01
CA ASN A 201 0.94 -8.49 -6.78
C ASN A 201 1.89 -7.71 -5.86
N MET A 202 1.81 -8.02 -4.55
CA MET A 202 2.74 -7.50 -3.56
C MET A 202 4.17 -7.93 -3.90
N ARG A 203 5.12 -6.98 -3.90
CA ARG A 203 6.51 -7.23 -4.25
C ARG A 203 7.48 -6.32 -3.51
N ARG A 204 8.75 -6.67 -3.54
CA ARG A 204 9.85 -5.80 -3.11
C ARG A 204 10.45 -5.12 -4.33
N LEU A 205 10.80 -3.86 -4.17
CA LEU A 205 11.55 -3.11 -5.18
C LEU A 205 13.04 -3.15 -4.87
N ALA A 206 13.88 -3.17 -5.92
CA ALA A 206 15.32 -3.28 -5.75
C ALA A 206 15.95 -2.08 -5.03
N TRP A 207 15.37 -0.90 -5.15
CA TRP A 207 15.87 0.35 -4.56
C TRP A 207 15.10 0.84 -3.34
N GLN A 208 14.11 0.08 -2.87
CA GLN A 208 13.32 0.45 -1.70
C GLN A 208 13.21 -0.71 -0.72
N ASN A 209 13.36 -0.41 0.56
CA ASN A 209 13.04 -1.35 1.61
C ASN A 209 11.53 -1.41 1.83
N GLY A 210 10.97 -2.61 1.91
CA GLY A 210 9.54 -2.83 2.16
C GLY A 210 8.82 -3.53 1.02
N HIS A 211 7.51 -3.65 1.17
CA HIS A 211 6.63 -4.28 0.19
C HIS A 211 5.70 -3.23 -0.42
N TYR A 212 5.38 -3.40 -1.69
CA TYR A 212 4.61 -2.47 -2.50
C TYR A 212 3.57 -3.19 -3.32
N PHE A 213 2.46 -2.50 -3.54
CA PHE A 213 1.59 -2.73 -4.68
C PHE A 213 1.83 -1.63 -5.70
N THR A 214 1.64 -1.94 -6.96
CA THR A 214 1.66 -0.92 -8.00
C THR A 214 0.26 -0.79 -8.58
N LEU A 215 -0.31 0.41 -8.49
CA LEU A 215 -1.52 0.79 -9.21
C LEU A 215 -1.11 1.27 -10.60
N ARG A 216 -1.64 0.65 -11.66
CA ARG A 216 -1.38 0.98 -13.06
C ARG A 216 -2.67 1.45 -13.71
N THR A 217 -2.60 2.55 -14.44
CA THR A 217 -3.75 3.12 -15.14
C THR A 217 -3.35 3.45 -16.57
N THR A 218 -4.22 3.12 -17.53
CA THR A 218 -4.00 3.40 -18.94
C THR A 218 -4.84 4.59 -19.37
N PHE A 219 -4.20 5.49 -20.12
CA PHE A 219 -4.85 6.61 -20.79
C PHE A 219 -4.68 6.48 -22.30
N ASN A 220 -5.80 6.28 -22.98
CA ASN A 220 -5.85 6.18 -24.42
C ASN A 220 -6.31 7.51 -25.01
N GLN A 221 -5.47 8.15 -25.82
CA GLN A 221 -5.86 9.28 -26.64
C GLN A 221 -6.08 8.80 -28.07
N PRO A 222 -7.13 9.26 -28.78
CA PRO A 222 -7.32 8.92 -30.17
C PRO A 222 -6.11 9.33 -31.00
N GLY A 223 -5.55 8.39 -31.77
CA GLY A 223 -4.38 8.62 -32.63
C GLY A 223 -3.01 8.55 -31.96
N HIS A 224 -2.95 8.23 -30.68
CA HIS A 224 -1.69 8.04 -29.95
C HIS A 224 -1.61 6.62 -29.36
N LEU A 225 -0.38 6.14 -29.15
CA LEU A 225 -0.14 4.93 -28.37
C LEU A 225 -0.61 5.15 -26.93
N ALA A 226 -1.01 4.06 -26.28
CA ALA A 226 -1.47 4.13 -24.90
C ALA A 226 -0.36 4.63 -23.96
N THR A 227 -0.73 5.58 -23.13
CA THR A 227 0.11 6.09 -22.05
C THR A 227 -0.26 5.40 -20.75
N VAL A 228 0.71 4.99 -19.96
CA VAL A 228 0.48 4.32 -18.67
C VAL A 228 1.12 5.10 -17.56
N VAL A 229 0.35 5.34 -16.50
CA VAL A 229 0.83 5.89 -15.23
C VAL A 229 0.74 4.79 -14.18
N ALA A 230 1.80 4.61 -13.41
CA ALA A 230 1.88 3.61 -12.35
C ALA A 230 2.41 4.24 -11.07
N PHE A 231 1.71 3.99 -9.95
CA PHE A 231 2.14 4.41 -8.61
C PHE A 231 2.53 3.20 -7.78
N ASP A 232 3.70 3.25 -7.16
CA ASP A 232 4.11 2.28 -6.16
C ASP A 232 3.57 2.71 -4.78
N LEU A 233 2.70 1.88 -4.21
CA LEU A 233 2.02 2.12 -2.95
C LEU A 233 2.66 1.31 -1.84
N PRO A 234 3.42 1.93 -0.91
CA PRO A 234 4.03 1.22 0.21
C PRO A 234 2.97 0.64 1.14
N ILE A 235 3.10 -0.64 1.52
CA ILE A 235 2.13 -1.29 2.40
C ILE A 235 2.07 -0.63 3.77
N ASN A 236 3.22 -0.22 4.29
CA ASN A 236 3.29 0.44 5.60
C ASN A 236 2.46 1.73 5.67
N ASP A 237 2.22 2.36 4.53
CA ASP A 237 1.44 3.58 4.42
C ASP A 237 -0.06 3.31 4.23
N LEU A 238 -0.41 2.09 3.81
CA LEU A 238 -1.79 1.64 3.67
C LEU A 238 -2.38 1.13 4.99
N ILE A 239 -1.53 0.78 5.95
CA ILE A 239 -1.94 0.20 7.23
C ILE A 239 -1.96 1.29 8.29
N PRO A 240 -3.05 1.45 9.05
CA PRO A 240 -3.12 2.41 10.14
C PRO A 240 -1.98 2.19 11.16
N PRO A 241 -1.37 3.28 11.69
CA PRO A 241 -0.34 3.17 12.71
C PRO A 241 -0.88 2.45 13.95
N GLY A 242 -0.14 1.46 14.44
CA GLY A 242 -0.50 0.67 15.64
C GLY A 242 -1.04 -0.72 15.38
N MET A 243 -1.17 -1.12 14.11
CA MET A 243 -1.55 -2.49 13.79
C MET A 243 -0.31 -3.39 13.70
N PRO A 244 -0.23 -4.48 14.50
CA PRO A 244 0.87 -5.40 14.36
C PRO A 244 0.75 -6.12 13.01
N LEU A 245 1.63 -5.78 12.08
CA LEU A 245 1.93 -6.65 10.96
C LEU A 245 2.47 -7.94 11.59
N GLY A 246 1.72 -9.02 11.48
CA GLY A 246 2.15 -10.31 12.01
C GLY A 246 3.59 -10.56 11.62
N SER A 247 4.49 -10.56 12.60
CA SER A 247 5.87 -10.97 12.40
C SER A 247 5.83 -12.44 12.06
N ASN A 248 5.86 -12.78 10.79
CA ASN A 248 6.18 -14.12 10.36
C ASN A 248 7.65 -14.34 10.67
N HIS A 249 7.89 -15.07 11.76
CA HIS A 249 9.14 -15.77 11.99
C HIS A 249 9.29 -16.95 11.02
#